data_93e95bf2e3b7ac5b8806815db151c57b
#
_entry.id   93e95bf2e3b7ac5b8806815db151c57b
#
_cell.length_a   1.000
_cell.length_b   1.000
_cell.length_c   1.000
_cell.angle_alpha   90.00
_cell.angle_beta   90.00
_cell.angle_gamma   90.00
#
_symmetry.space_group_name_H-M   'P 1'
#
loop_
_entity.id
_entity.type
_entity.pdbx_description
1 polymer ?
#
loop_
_entity_poly.entity_id
_entity_poly.type
_entity_poly.pdbx_seq_one_letter_code
_entity_poly.pdbx_strand_id
1 'polypeptide(L)'
;SDVYKRQAKNCLVIDNSSFFRMDPDVPLIVPQVNSDDLKKIKKNIVANPNCSTAQLVIALKPLHDLFIIKRIVVSTYQSVSGGGKAPMDELIEQTKLVLDGKKVSSKNFTKQIAFNAIPHIDQFADDGYTKEELKMMNETKKILDTKIDLTATCVRLPISVSHSESVNLQFEKPFTLEKVRDALNNFEGCKVIDERND
;
A
#
# COMPACT_ATOMS: atom_id res chain seq x y z
N SER A 1 19.24 -6.81 6.37
CA SER A 1 19.90 -5.99 5.32
C SER A 1 21.28 -6.51 4.93
N ASP A 2 22.15 -6.93 5.85
CA ASP A 2 23.48 -7.47 5.50
C ASP A 2 23.41 -8.83 4.77
N VAL A 3 22.39 -9.62 5.07
CA VAL A 3 22.11 -10.88 4.35
C VAL A 3 21.85 -10.60 2.88
N TYR A 4 20.97 -9.64 2.57
CA TYR A 4 20.66 -9.28 1.18
C TYR A 4 21.87 -8.70 0.44
N LYS A 5 22.67 -7.86 1.10
CA LYS A 5 23.93 -7.34 0.51
C LYS A 5 24.94 -8.44 0.17
N ARG A 6 25.02 -9.49 1.00
CA ARG A 6 25.87 -10.65 0.74
C ARG A 6 25.33 -11.51 -0.40
N GLN A 7 24.01 -11.73 -0.44
CA GLN A 7 23.36 -12.50 -1.51
C GLN A 7 23.48 -11.79 -2.87
N ALA A 8 23.28 -10.47 -2.90
CA ALA A 8 23.34 -9.65 -4.13
C ALA A 8 24.73 -9.64 -4.82
N LYS A 9 25.79 -10.14 -4.19
CA LYS A 9 27.09 -10.32 -4.86
C LYS A 9 27.08 -11.42 -5.92
N ASN A 10 26.22 -12.43 -5.75
CA ASN A 10 26.23 -13.65 -6.56
C ASN A 10 24.89 -13.92 -7.27
N CYS A 11 23.82 -13.23 -6.92
CA CYS A 11 22.49 -13.43 -7.50
C CYS A 11 21.67 -12.14 -7.44
N LEU A 12 20.62 -12.07 -8.26
CA LEU A 12 19.59 -11.04 -8.14
C LEU A 12 18.71 -11.34 -6.91
N VAL A 13 18.52 -10.34 -6.05
CA VAL A 13 17.72 -10.42 -4.84
C VAL A 13 16.45 -9.61 -5.01
N ILE A 14 15.29 -10.22 -4.73
CA ILE A 14 14.02 -9.52 -4.59
C ILE A 14 13.79 -9.29 -3.10
N ASP A 15 13.83 -8.03 -2.67
CA ASP A 15 13.68 -7.64 -1.28
C ASP A 15 12.27 -7.15 -0.97
N ASN A 16 11.59 -7.85 -0.06
CA ASN A 16 10.26 -7.49 0.42
C ASN A 16 10.28 -6.62 1.69
N SER A 17 11.47 -6.34 2.25
CA SER A 17 11.59 -5.44 3.41
C SER A 17 11.44 -3.97 3.00
N SER A 18 11.24 -3.09 3.98
CA SER A 18 11.21 -1.65 3.71
C SER A 18 12.60 -1.02 3.54
N PHE A 19 13.68 -1.77 3.80
CA PHE A 19 15.03 -1.21 3.94
C PHE A 19 15.58 -0.57 2.65
N PHE A 20 15.39 -1.23 1.51
CA PHE A 20 15.93 -0.76 0.23
C PHE A 20 14.94 0.05 -0.61
N ARG A 21 13.69 0.16 -0.21
CA ARG A 21 12.63 0.79 -1.02
C ARG A 21 12.96 2.20 -1.46
N MET A 22 13.57 3.01 -0.57
CA MET A 22 13.93 4.41 -0.86
C MET A 22 15.40 4.60 -1.23
N ASP A 23 16.19 3.53 -1.35
CA ASP A 23 17.58 3.59 -1.85
C ASP A 23 17.55 4.03 -3.34
N PRO A 24 18.27 5.11 -3.72
CA PRO A 24 18.24 5.62 -5.11
C PRO A 24 18.83 4.66 -6.14
N ASP A 25 19.68 3.73 -5.72
CA ASP A 25 20.33 2.74 -6.59
C ASP A 25 19.58 1.39 -6.62
N VAL A 26 18.46 1.29 -5.92
CA VAL A 26 17.61 0.10 -5.90
C VAL A 26 16.25 0.44 -6.50
N PRO A 27 15.87 -0.17 -7.63
CA PRO A 27 14.55 0.06 -8.20
C PRO A 27 13.46 -0.52 -7.31
N LEU A 28 12.39 0.26 -7.15
CA LEU A 28 11.16 -0.12 -6.44
C LEU A 28 10.12 -0.49 -7.49
N ILE A 29 9.78 -1.77 -7.61
CA ILE A 29 9.10 -2.29 -8.79
C ILE A 29 7.70 -2.81 -8.47
N VAL A 30 6.75 -2.35 -9.29
CA VAL A 30 5.45 -2.98 -9.53
C VAL A 30 5.41 -3.35 -11.02
N PRO A 31 5.45 -4.64 -11.38
CA PRO A 31 5.70 -5.06 -12.77
C PRO A 31 4.78 -4.43 -13.81
N GLN A 32 3.50 -4.28 -13.52
CA GLN A 32 2.52 -3.66 -14.42
C GLN A 32 2.70 -2.15 -14.58
N VAL A 33 3.45 -1.50 -13.67
CA VAL A 33 3.55 -0.04 -13.58
C VAL A 33 4.86 0.49 -14.14
N ASN A 34 5.97 -0.09 -13.69
CA ASN A 34 7.32 0.42 -13.97
C ASN A 34 8.38 -0.66 -14.21
N SER A 35 8.03 -1.76 -14.89
CA SER A 35 8.98 -2.84 -15.21
C SER A 35 10.23 -2.38 -15.96
N ASP A 36 10.16 -1.30 -16.72
CA ASP A 36 11.32 -0.72 -17.41
C ASP A 36 12.42 -0.26 -16.45
N ASP A 37 12.09 0.04 -15.19
CA ASP A 37 13.08 0.39 -14.17
C ASP A 37 14.00 -0.79 -13.77
N LEU A 38 13.64 -2.03 -14.12
CA LEU A 38 14.53 -3.20 -13.99
C LEU A 38 15.82 -3.03 -14.77
N LYS A 39 15.82 -2.26 -15.86
CA LYS A 39 17.01 -1.91 -16.62
C LYS A 39 18.01 -1.02 -15.84
N LYS A 40 17.58 -0.44 -14.73
CA LYS A 40 18.35 0.47 -13.87
C LYS A 40 18.98 -0.21 -12.64
N ILE A 41 18.96 -1.54 -12.56
CA ILE A 41 19.50 -2.30 -11.42
C ILE A 41 21.03 -2.07 -11.34
N LYS A 42 21.48 -1.55 -10.20
CA LYS A 42 22.92 -1.32 -9.93
C LYS A 42 23.49 -2.25 -8.85
N LYS A 43 22.66 -2.65 -7.88
CA LYS A 43 23.10 -3.41 -6.69
C LYS A 43 22.68 -4.88 -6.70
N ASN A 44 22.19 -5.40 -7.83
CA ASN A 44 21.55 -6.73 -7.92
C ASN A 44 20.41 -6.92 -6.90
N ILE A 45 19.76 -5.84 -6.51
CA ILE A 45 18.61 -5.84 -5.60
C ILE A 45 17.46 -5.13 -6.30
N VAL A 46 16.28 -5.73 -6.21
CA VAL A 46 14.98 -5.15 -6.59
C VAL A 46 14.11 -5.08 -5.34
N ALA A 47 13.60 -3.92 -5.01
CA ALA A 47 12.70 -3.76 -3.88
C ALA A 47 11.24 -3.93 -4.31
N ASN A 48 10.48 -4.64 -3.47
CA ASN A 48 9.03 -4.74 -3.57
C ASN A 48 8.38 -3.69 -2.66
N PRO A 49 7.36 -2.93 -3.12
CA PRO A 49 6.76 -1.86 -2.33
C PRO A 49 5.90 -2.37 -1.17
N ASN A 50 5.42 -1.44 -0.37
CA ASN A 50 4.36 -1.66 0.61
C ASN A 50 3.10 -2.21 -0.05
N CYS A 51 2.35 -3.06 0.66
CA CYS A 51 1.16 -3.74 0.14
C CYS A 51 0.08 -2.76 -0.34
N SER A 52 -0.21 -1.71 0.42
CA SER A 52 -1.17 -0.68 0.02
C SER A 52 -0.64 0.15 -1.15
N THR A 53 0.65 0.50 -1.16
CA THR A 53 1.27 1.19 -2.31
C THR A 53 1.15 0.37 -3.59
N ALA A 54 1.42 -0.94 -3.54
CA ALA A 54 1.39 -1.78 -4.74
C ALA A 54 0.01 -1.77 -5.43
N GLN A 55 -1.06 -1.98 -4.68
CA GLN A 55 -2.42 -1.95 -5.23
C GLN A 55 -2.84 -0.54 -5.69
N LEU A 56 -2.45 0.50 -4.94
CA LEU A 56 -2.75 1.88 -5.29
C LEU A 56 -2.15 2.26 -6.65
N VAL A 57 -0.85 2.03 -6.85
CA VAL A 57 -0.18 2.46 -8.07
C VAL A 57 -0.65 1.71 -9.32
N ILE A 58 -1.11 0.46 -9.19
CA ILE A 58 -1.73 -0.29 -10.29
C ILE A 58 -2.99 0.43 -10.79
N ALA A 59 -3.86 0.87 -9.89
CA ALA A 59 -5.07 1.61 -10.26
C ALA A 59 -4.76 3.04 -10.76
N LEU A 60 -3.72 3.67 -10.23
CA LEU A 60 -3.35 5.05 -10.59
C LEU A 60 -2.63 5.14 -11.93
N LYS A 61 -1.84 4.13 -12.31
CA LYS A 61 -0.99 4.18 -13.51
C LYS A 61 -1.76 4.53 -14.78
N PRO A 62 -2.82 3.82 -15.21
CA PRO A 62 -3.54 4.15 -16.43
C PRO A 62 -4.19 5.54 -16.38
N LEU A 63 -4.59 6.00 -15.19
CA LEU A 63 -5.19 7.32 -15.03
C LEU A 63 -4.13 8.43 -15.08
N HIS A 64 -2.94 8.20 -14.50
CA HIS A 64 -1.84 9.14 -14.55
C HIS A 64 -1.32 9.32 -15.99
N ASP A 65 -1.19 8.26 -16.75
CA ASP A 65 -0.73 8.30 -18.14
C ASP A 65 -1.66 9.13 -19.03
N LEU A 66 -2.97 9.05 -18.82
CA LEU A 66 -3.95 9.77 -19.63
C LEU A 66 -4.21 11.20 -19.15
N PHE A 67 -4.35 11.41 -17.85
CA PHE A 67 -4.91 12.63 -17.29
C PHE A 67 -3.93 13.45 -16.45
N ILE A 68 -2.76 12.92 -16.10
CA ILE A 68 -1.74 13.50 -15.25
C ILE A 68 -2.29 13.80 -13.84
N ILE A 69 -2.04 12.93 -12.91
CA ILE A 69 -2.45 13.11 -11.51
C ILE A 69 -1.58 14.19 -10.87
N LYS A 70 -2.21 15.20 -10.28
CA LYS A 70 -1.56 16.28 -9.52
C LYS A 70 -1.60 16.02 -8.02
N ARG A 71 -2.76 15.57 -7.53
CA ARG A 71 -2.99 15.37 -6.11
C ARG A 71 -3.78 14.08 -5.84
N ILE A 72 -3.39 13.40 -4.78
CA ILE A 72 -4.02 12.20 -4.26
C ILE A 72 -4.35 12.41 -2.78
N VAL A 73 -5.59 12.14 -2.40
CA VAL A 73 -5.97 11.92 -1.00
C VAL A 73 -6.46 10.49 -0.89
N VAL A 74 -5.78 9.67 -0.08
CA VAL A 74 -6.09 8.27 0.09
C VAL A 74 -6.35 7.93 1.55
N SER A 75 -7.43 7.19 1.82
CA SER A 75 -7.68 6.56 3.10
C SER A 75 -7.70 5.06 2.91
N THR A 76 -6.89 4.34 3.69
CA THR A 76 -6.82 2.88 3.60
C THR A 76 -7.68 2.22 4.67
N TYR A 77 -8.20 1.05 4.34
CA TYR A 77 -8.95 0.15 5.22
C TYR A 77 -8.21 -1.18 5.23
N GLN A 78 -7.22 -1.29 6.15
CA GLN A 78 -6.24 -2.38 6.10
C GLN A 78 -6.61 -3.54 7.01
N SER A 79 -6.60 -4.74 6.46
CA SER A 79 -6.78 -5.98 7.20
C SER A 79 -5.62 -6.27 8.16
N VAL A 80 -5.85 -7.15 9.12
CA VAL A 80 -4.85 -7.57 10.10
C VAL A 80 -3.77 -8.49 9.51
N SER A 81 -4.01 -9.13 8.36
CA SER A 81 -3.06 -10.03 7.70
C SER A 81 -1.73 -9.37 7.34
N GLY A 82 -1.72 -8.04 7.12
CA GLY A 82 -0.48 -7.29 6.88
C GLY A 82 0.53 -7.36 8.01
N GLY A 83 0.09 -7.63 9.23
CA GLY A 83 0.94 -7.89 10.40
C GLY A 83 1.34 -9.37 10.57
N GLY A 84 0.88 -10.26 9.70
CA GLY A 84 1.16 -11.69 9.74
C GLY A 84 0.18 -12.50 10.61
N LYS A 85 0.57 -13.74 10.95
CA LYS A 85 -0.31 -14.69 11.64
C LYS A 85 -0.73 -14.23 13.03
N ALA A 86 0.17 -13.70 13.83
CA ALA A 86 -0.11 -13.35 15.23
C ALA A 86 -1.22 -12.27 15.35
N PRO A 87 -1.23 -11.17 14.59
CA PRO A 87 -2.36 -10.24 14.54
C PRO A 87 -3.68 -10.86 14.05
N MET A 88 -3.64 -11.81 13.12
CA MET A 88 -4.85 -12.51 12.68
C MET A 88 -5.43 -13.38 13.80
N ASP A 89 -4.59 -14.15 14.49
CA ASP A 89 -4.99 -14.97 15.63
C ASP A 89 -5.55 -14.09 16.76
N GLU A 90 -4.91 -12.94 17.04
CA GLU A 90 -5.37 -11.98 18.05
C GLU A 90 -6.75 -11.40 17.73
N LEU A 91 -7.04 -11.07 16.46
CA LEU A 91 -8.37 -10.61 16.06
C LEU A 91 -9.44 -11.65 16.39
N ILE A 92 -9.18 -12.93 16.08
CA ILE A 92 -10.12 -14.03 16.33
C ILE A 92 -10.32 -14.23 17.83
N GLU A 93 -9.23 -14.23 18.61
CA GLU A 93 -9.27 -14.37 20.06
C GLU A 93 -10.04 -13.23 20.72
N GLN A 94 -9.71 -11.97 20.37
CA GLN A 94 -10.41 -10.79 20.90
C GLN A 94 -11.89 -10.80 20.54
N THR A 95 -12.25 -11.20 19.31
CA THR A 95 -13.66 -11.28 18.90
C THR A 95 -14.45 -12.25 19.79
N LYS A 96 -13.90 -13.43 20.06
CA LYS A 96 -14.54 -14.40 20.98
C LYS A 96 -14.68 -13.84 22.39
N LEU A 97 -13.63 -13.22 22.93
CA LEU A 97 -13.67 -12.64 24.27
C LEU A 97 -14.71 -11.52 24.41
N VAL A 98 -14.80 -10.66 23.40
CA VAL A 98 -15.81 -9.58 23.40
C VAL A 98 -17.24 -10.15 23.36
N LEU A 99 -17.50 -11.14 22.52
CA LEU A 99 -18.81 -11.80 22.43
C LEU A 99 -19.19 -12.52 23.73
N ASP A 100 -18.20 -13.06 24.46
CA ASP A 100 -18.39 -13.69 25.77
C ASP A 100 -18.48 -12.67 26.92
N GLY A 101 -18.44 -11.37 26.67
CA GLY A 101 -18.43 -10.33 27.70
C GLY A 101 -17.16 -10.29 28.57
N LYS A 102 -16.06 -10.88 28.09
CA LYS A 102 -14.78 -10.95 28.82
C LYS A 102 -13.89 -9.75 28.50
N LYS A 103 -12.95 -9.46 29.40
CA LYS A 103 -11.94 -8.42 29.18
C LYS A 103 -10.97 -8.83 28.07
N VAL A 104 -10.64 -7.87 27.23
CA VAL A 104 -9.67 -8.00 26.12
C VAL A 104 -8.36 -7.28 26.44
N SER A 105 -7.26 -7.89 26.07
CA SER A 105 -5.93 -7.26 26.09
C SER A 105 -5.37 -7.23 24.67
N SER A 106 -4.67 -6.15 24.32
CA SER A 106 -3.99 -6.00 23.02
C SER A 106 -2.52 -6.32 23.15
N LYS A 107 -1.98 -7.13 22.23
CA LYS A 107 -0.56 -7.54 22.19
C LYS A 107 0.13 -7.01 20.93
N ASN A 108 -0.50 -7.18 19.77
CA ASN A 108 0.04 -6.79 18.47
C ASN A 108 -0.51 -5.45 17.96
N PHE A 109 -1.53 -4.91 18.63
CA PHE A 109 -2.16 -3.64 18.28
C PHE A 109 -2.06 -2.66 19.44
N THR A 110 -2.13 -1.37 19.14
CA THR A 110 -2.11 -0.29 20.15
C THR A 110 -3.38 -0.25 20.99
N LYS A 111 -4.49 -0.77 20.46
CA LYS A 111 -5.82 -0.87 21.08
C LYS A 111 -6.48 -2.20 20.71
N GLN A 112 -7.60 -2.52 21.36
CA GLN A 112 -8.45 -3.61 20.93
C GLN A 112 -8.79 -3.46 19.45
N ILE A 113 -8.57 -4.51 18.66
CA ILE A 113 -8.90 -4.52 17.23
C ILE A 113 -10.31 -5.06 16.96
N ALA A 114 -10.77 -6.03 17.74
CA ALA A 114 -12.12 -6.57 17.56
C ALA A 114 -13.17 -5.47 17.71
N PHE A 115 -14.03 -5.33 16.69
CA PHE A 115 -15.09 -4.31 16.59
C PHE A 115 -14.58 -2.86 16.68
N ASN A 116 -13.38 -2.58 16.23
CA ASN A 116 -12.76 -1.26 16.32
C ASN A 116 -12.05 -0.86 15.02
N ALA A 117 -11.87 0.44 14.81
CA ALA A 117 -11.04 1.03 13.76
C ALA A 117 -9.88 1.78 14.41
N ILE A 118 -8.64 1.44 14.04
CA ILE A 118 -7.43 1.99 14.63
C ILE A 118 -6.66 2.79 13.59
N PRO A 119 -6.73 4.15 13.59
CA PRO A 119 -5.99 4.99 12.65
C PRO A 119 -4.52 5.15 13.11
N HIS A 120 -3.87 4.05 13.37
CA HIS A 120 -2.50 3.98 13.85
C HIS A 120 -1.88 2.66 13.39
N ILE A 121 -1.15 2.71 12.27
CA ILE A 121 -0.41 1.56 11.74
C ILE A 121 1.08 1.93 11.72
N ASP A 122 1.92 1.10 12.40
CA ASP A 122 3.34 1.37 12.61
C ASP A 122 3.57 2.56 13.57
N GLN A 123 4.78 3.03 13.73
CA GLN A 123 5.18 4.10 14.63
C GLN A 123 4.88 5.48 14.04
N PHE A 124 4.58 6.46 14.87
CA PHE A 124 4.55 7.86 14.48
C PHE A 124 5.94 8.40 14.17
N ALA A 125 6.02 9.23 13.15
CA ALA A 125 7.16 10.09 12.85
C ALA A 125 6.98 11.47 13.49
N ASP A 126 8.02 12.31 13.43
CA ASP A 126 8.04 13.62 14.09
C ASP A 126 7.03 14.62 13.49
N ASP A 127 6.61 14.41 12.26
CA ASP A 127 5.63 15.22 11.53
C ASP A 127 4.16 14.83 11.81
N GLY A 128 3.94 13.84 12.68
CA GLY A 128 2.62 13.36 13.06
C GLY A 128 2.03 12.30 12.13
N TYR A 129 2.65 11.99 11.01
CA TYR A 129 2.29 10.83 10.18
C TYR A 129 2.82 9.53 10.78
N THR A 130 2.14 8.43 10.52
CA THR A 130 2.68 7.10 10.80
C THR A 130 3.68 6.69 9.71
N LYS A 131 4.61 5.79 10.05
CA LYS A 131 5.53 5.24 9.04
C LYS A 131 4.81 4.54 7.90
N GLU A 132 3.64 3.96 8.15
CA GLU A 132 2.82 3.36 7.09
C GLU A 132 2.32 4.40 6.08
N GLU A 133 1.85 5.55 6.54
CA GLU A 133 1.44 6.67 5.70
C GLU A 133 2.61 7.25 4.91
N LEU A 134 3.76 7.43 5.55
CA LEU A 134 4.99 7.89 4.89
C LEU A 134 5.47 6.91 3.80
N LYS A 135 5.35 5.59 4.01
CA LYS A 135 5.65 4.60 2.97
C LYS A 135 4.77 4.82 1.75
N MET A 136 3.46 4.93 1.93
CA MET A 136 2.54 5.18 0.82
C MET A 136 2.90 6.45 0.05
N MET A 137 3.14 7.55 0.76
CA MET A 137 3.46 8.85 0.17
C MET A 137 4.77 8.80 -0.64
N ASN A 138 5.84 8.27 -0.05
CA ASN A 138 7.16 8.29 -0.65
C ASN A 138 7.32 7.22 -1.76
N GLU A 139 6.79 6.03 -1.53
CA GLU A 139 6.90 4.93 -2.48
C GLU A 139 6.06 5.21 -3.75
N THR A 140 4.85 5.74 -3.60
CA THR A 140 4.01 6.15 -4.75
C THR A 140 4.72 7.20 -5.61
N LYS A 141 5.36 8.20 -4.99
CA LYS A 141 6.15 9.22 -5.71
C LYS A 141 7.32 8.60 -6.45
N LYS A 142 8.03 7.66 -5.83
CA LYS A 142 9.16 6.97 -6.46
C LYS A 142 8.75 6.10 -7.65
N ILE A 143 7.58 5.46 -7.57
CA ILE A 143 7.12 4.53 -8.61
C ILE A 143 6.45 5.26 -9.78
N LEU A 144 5.64 6.28 -9.51
CA LEU A 144 4.85 6.99 -10.53
C LEU A 144 5.49 8.30 -10.96
N ASP A 145 5.45 9.32 -10.09
CA ASP A 145 5.97 10.65 -10.37
C ASP A 145 6.24 11.41 -9.06
N THR A 146 7.42 11.98 -8.94
CA THR A 146 7.85 12.77 -7.77
C THR A 146 7.05 14.07 -7.58
N LYS A 147 6.36 14.55 -8.61
CA LYS A 147 5.55 15.78 -8.59
C LYS A 147 4.17 15.60 -8.00
N ILE A 148 3.71 14.37 -7.82
CA ILE A 148 2.39 14.08 -7.24
C ILE A 148 2.36 14.54 -5.78
N ASP A 149 1.39 15.40 -5.44
CA ASP A 149 1.08 15.70 -4.04
C ASP A 149 0.19 14.59 -3.47
N LEU A 150 0.62 13.92 -2.39
CA LEU A 150 -0.10 12.78 -1.82
C LEU A 150 -0.21 12.90 -0.31
N THR A 151 -1.42 12.75 0.19
CA THR A 151 -1.73 12.62 1.62
C THR A 151 -2.42 11.28 1.86
N ALA A 152 -1.92 10.52 2.82
CA ALA A 152 -2.46 9.21 3.21
C ALA A 152 -2.96 9.20 4.65
N THR A 153 -4.05 8.47 4.90
CA THR A 153 -4.53 8.11 6.25
C THR A 153 -4.69 6.60 6.29
N CYS A 154 -3.94 5.93 7.17
CA CYS A 154 -3.93 4.47 7.24
C CYS A 154 -4.68 3.96 8.46
N VAL A 155 -5.75 3.17 8.23
CA VAL A 155 -6.62 2.65 9.30
C VAL A 155 -6.60 1.12 9.32
N ARG A 156 -6.28 0.54 10.47
CA ARG A 156 -6.40 -0.90 10.71
C ARG A 156 -7.82 -1.25 11.10
N LEU A 157 -8.41 -2.20 10.39
CA LEU A 157 -9.77 -2.69 10.62
C LEU A 157 -9.78 -4.17 11.04
N PRO A 158 -10.88 -4.63 11.69
CA PRO A 158 -11.05 -6.01 12.12
C PRO A 158 -11.46 -6.92 10.93
N ILE A 159 -10.68 -6.87 9.88
CA ILE A 159 -10.83 -7.65 8.65
C ILE A 159 -9.67 -8.62 8.56
N SER A 160 -9.94 -9.89 8.27
CA SER A 160 -8.90 -10.92 8.28
C SER A 160 -7.88 -10.73 7.16
N VAL A 161 -8.34 -10.54 5.91
CA VAL A 161 -7.49 -10.49 4.70
C VAL A 161 -7.99 -9.41 3.74
N SER A 162 -7.10 -8.88 2.93
CA SER A 162 -7.30 -7.87 1.91
C SER A 162 -7.36 -6.43 2.46
N HIS A 163 -6.89 -5.49 1.64
CA HIS A 163 -6.96 -4.06 1.93
C HIS A 163 -7.91 -3.39 0.94
N SER A 164 -8.59 -2.37 1.40
CA SER A 164 -9.38 -1.47 0.55
C SER A 164 -8.86 -0.05 0.69
N GLU A 165 -9.12 0.77 -0.31
CA GLU A 165 -8.70 2.17 -0.33
C GLU A 165 -9.78 3.05 -0.92
N SER A 166 -10.06 4.16 -0.26
CA SER A 166 -10.85 5.26 -0.82
C SER A 166 -9.89 6.31 -1.35
N VAL A 167 -9.99 6.60 -2.64
CA VAL A 167 -9.02 7.48 -3.32
C VAL A 167 -9.75 8.63 -3.99
N ASN A 168 -9.33 9.86 -3.65
CA ASN A 168 -9.74 11.07 -4.34
C ASN A 168 -8.57 11.60 -5.17
N LEU A 169 -8.83 11.89 -6.46
CA LEU A 169 -7.81 12.30 -7.42
C LEU A 169 -8.12 13.67 -7.99
N GLN A 170 -7.10 14.49 -8.13
CA GLN A 170 -7.12 15.70 -8.93
C GLN A 170 -6.20 15.52 -10.14
N PHE A 171 -6.77 15.71 -11.32
CA PHE A 171 -6.05 15.63 -12.59
C PHE A 171 -5.66 17.02 -13.12
N GLU A 172 -4.63 17.05 -13.95
CA GLU A 172 -4.26 18.23 -14.72
C GLU A 172 -5.13 18.38 -15.98
N LYS A 173 -5.38 17.27 -16.67
CA LYS A 173 -6.16 17.23 -17.90
C LYS A 173 -7.62 16.93 -17.61
N PRO A 174 -8.55 17.44 -18.45
CA PRO A 174 -9.97 17.10 -18.35
C PRO A 174 -10.20 15.61 -18.59
N PHE A 175 -11.17 15.04 -17.89
CA PHE A 175 -11.54 13.63 -17.99
C PHE A 175 -13.05 13.43 -18.06
N THR A 176 -13.48 12.25 -18.50
CA THR A 176 -14.85 11.77 -18.40
C THR A 176 -14.87 10.45 -17.63
N LEU A 177 -15.97 10.14 -16.95
CA LEU A 177 -16.10 8.87 -16.22
C LEU A 177 -15.98 7.65 -17.15
N GLU A 178 -16.47 7.75 -18.38
CA GLU A 178 -16.32 6.72 -19.40
C GLU A 178 -14.85 6.41 -19.66
N LYS A 179 -14.03 7.44 -19.97
CA LYS A 179 -12.60 7.27 -20.20
C LYS A 179 -11.85 6.73 -18.97
N VAL A 180 -12.27 7.09 -17.76
CA VAL A 180 -11.70 6.54 -16.53
C VAL A 180 -12.01 5.04 -16.40
N ARG A 181 -13.27 4.63 -16.64
CA ARG A 181 -13.66 3.22 -16.61
C ARG A 181 -12.93 2.40 -17.67
N ASP A 182 -12.85 2.93 -18.89
CA ASP A 182 -12.14 2.27 -20.00
C ASP A 182 -10.66 2.09 -19.67
N ALA A 183 -10.00 3.12 -19.14
CA ALA A 183 -8.60 3.06 -18.77
C ALA A 183 -8.34 1.96 -17.71
N LEU A 184 -9.20 1.88 -16.70
CA LEU A 184 -9.08 0.87 -15.65
C LEU A 184 -9.40 -0.54 -16.16
N ASN A 185 -10.45 -0.71 -16.97
CA ASN A 185 -10.83 -2.04 -17.47
C ASN A 185 -9.81 -2.63 -18.45
N ASN A 186 -9.10 -1.78 -19.19
CA ASN A 186 -8.08 -2.20 -20.16
C ASN A 186 -6.68 -2.34 -19.55
N PHE A 187 -6.51 -2.03 -18.27
CA PHE A 187 -5.20 -2.12 -17.61
C PHE A 187 -5.03 -3.44 -16.86
N GLU A 188 -3.92 -4.13 -17.11
CA GLU A 188 -3.60 -5.40 -16.46
C GLU A 188 -3.55 -5.25 -14.93
N GLY A 189 -4.30 -6.06 -14.21
CA GLY A 189 -4.40 -6.03 -12.76
C GLY A 189 -5.57 -5.20 -12.22
N CYS A 190 -6.33 -4.52 -13.09
CA CYS A 190 -7.55 -3.80 -12.73
C CYS A 190 -8.81 -4.49 -13.25
N LYS A 191 -9.88 -4.38 -12.50
CA LYS A 191 -11.24 -4.73 -12.92
C LYS A 191 -12.20 -3.71 -12.34
N VAL A 192 -12.98 -3.06 -13.18
CA VAL A 192 -14.06 -2.17 -12.72
C VAL A 192 -15.29 -3.02 -12.40
N ILE A 193 -15.82 -2.84 -11.19
CA ILE A 193 -17.09 -3.40 -10.74
C ILE A 193 -17.92 -2.19 -10.28
N ASP A 194 -18.93 -1.84 -11.06
CA ASP A 194 -19.80 -0.66 -10.84
C ASP A 194 -21.27 -1.08 -11.01
N GLU A 195 -21.61 -2.24 -10.46
CA GLU A 195 -22.96 -2.80 -10.50
C GLU A 195 -23.70 -2.38 -9.23
N ARG A 196 -24.81 -1.64 -9.41
CA ARG A 196 -25.51 -1.00 -8.29
C ARG A 196 -26.56 -1.90 -7.62
N ASN A 197 -26.78 -3.11 -8.15
CA ASN A 197 -27.86 -4.00 -7.74
C ASN A 197 -27.38 -5.36 -7.23
N ASP A 198 -26.10 -5.51 -6.90
CA ASP A 198 -25.54 -6.74 -6.32
C ASP A 198 -25.38 -6.66 -4.80
#